data_f8eb9f7ea7f6cd8d64ee5d868f36ab2d
#
_entry.id   f8eb9f7ea7f6cd8d64ee5d868f36ab2d
#
_cell.length_a   1.000
_cell.length_b   1.000
_cell.length_c   1.000
_cell.angle_alpha   90.00
_cell.angle_beta   90.00
_cell.angle_gamma   90.00
#
_symmetry.space_group_name_H-M   'P 1'
#
loop_
_entity.id
_entity.type
_entity.pdbx_description
1 polymer ?
#
loop_
_entity_poly.entity_id
_entity_poly.type
_entity_poly.pdbx_seq_one_letter_code
_entity_poly.pdbx_strand_id
1 'polypeptide(L)'
;MKKINLRKMLLALADVFIIVVSGILANYILLLVGYIGAASSKGLLSYIVIDLVMCLFTLYISGTYSKLWRYFNAKDYMVCGTAVFSGFTLGFVISLFLQIPQRKIFCIVHFAIALVGILAFRFVFRRAFLDLTEAGRAEGGERTLIVGAGNAGRMIVREIHNAKEQNDVNNPSKSIIPVCFVDDDLKKLNQKIEGIPIVGTCPEIVKICDEYRIDNIIVAVPSCEEDEKRKILDYCSATECKIKIIPYLGELLFDDGHTQLISQAKEIKIEDLLGRKPIEFDRKEIHDLINGKICLVTGGGGSIGSELVRQIAKNDPKQIIIVDIYENNAYDIQQELVLEYGTKLNLVTLISSVRDYDKMELIFKTYRPELVFHAAAHKHVPLMETVPEEAVKNNIFGTFNVATLAEKYKAKKFVMISTDKAVNPTNVMGATKRACEMIIQYKAQHSTDTEFVTTRFGNVLGSNGSVIPLFRRQIENGAPVTVTHPDIIRYFMTIPEAVSLVLEAGAMAKGGEIFVLDMGAPVRITTLAENLIRMYGKVPYKDVPIIFTGLRPGEKLFEELLMDEEGLKSTQNKKIFIGNQIKIDETDMLSKLEVLKKTAENNDSEKTVELLAELVPTFCHKVND
;
A
#
# COMPACT_ATOMS: atom_id res chain seq x y z
N MET A 1 27.54 30.60 -23.46
CA MET A 1 28.48 30.84 -22.32
C MET A 1 27.96 30.07 -21.12
N LYS A 2 28.69 29.01 -20.65
CA LYS A 2 28.33 28.26 -19.43
C LYS A 2 28.35 29.22 -18.24
N LYS A 3 27.24 29.39 -17.51
CA LYS A 3 27.19 30.15 -16.26
C LYS A 3 28.27 29.60 -15.31
N ILE A 4 29.28 30.42 -15.02
CA ILE A 4 30.34 30.10 -14.05
C ILE A 4 29.62 29.87 -12.72
N ASN A 5 29.77 28.69 -12.16
CA ASN A 5 29.08 28.31 -10.93
C ASN A 5 29.79 29.04 -9.77
N LEU A 6 29.19 30.13 -9.27
CA LEU A 6 29.75 31.00 -8.22
C LEU A 6 30.33 30.21 -7.03
N ARG A 7 29.74 29.07 -6.75
CA ARG A 7 30.16 28.12 -5.71
C ARG A 7 31.54 27.51 -5.95
N LYS A 8 31.80 27.06 -7.20
CA LYS A 8 33.08 26.48 -7.59
C LYS A 8 34.18 27.54 -7.51
N MET A 9 33.86 28.78 -7.84
CA MET A 9 34.78 29.90 -7.80
C MET A 9 35.15 30.28 -6.36
N LEU A 10 34.17 30.32 -5.44
CA LEU A 10 34.43 30.60 -4.01
C LEU A 10 35.32 29.54 -3.35
N LEU A 11 35.15 28.28 -3.71
CA LEU A 11 35.98 27.20 -3.18
C LEU A 11 37.41 27.25 -3.70
N ALA A 12 37.57 27.51 -5.01
CA ALA A 12 38.89 27.71 -5.59
C ALA A 12 39.63 28.91 -4.96
N LEU A 13 38.90 30.01 -4.71
CA LEU A 13 39.46 31.18 -4.01
C LEU A 13 39.89 30.86 -2.58
N ALA A 14 39.12 30.07 -1.85
CA ALA A 14 39.51 29.61 -0.51
C ALA A 14 40.79 28.74 -0.54
N ASP A 15 40.88 27.80 -1.49
CA ASP A 15 42.06 26.96 -1.66
C ASP A 15 43.31 27.81 -2.05
N VAL A 16 43.14 28.79 -2.95
CA VAL A 16 44.20 29.78 -3.28
C VAL A 16 44.67 30.49 -2.03
N PHE A 17 43.78 31.03 -1.21
CA PHE A 17 44.10 31.71 0.02
C PHE A 17 44.85 30.81 1.01
N ILE A 18 44.39 29.57 1.22
CA ILE A 18 45.01 28.61 2.13
C ILE A 18 46.43 28.26 1.67
N ILE A 19 46.64 27.98 0.37
CA ILE A 19 47.97 27.60 -0.15
C ILE A 19 48.94 28.77 -0.04
N VAL A 20 48.54 29.99 -0.33
CA VAL A 20 49.39 31.17 -0.22
C VAL A 20 49.74 31.46 1.24
N VAL A 21 48.75 31.47 2.13
CA VAL A 21 48.98 31.70 3.57
C VAL A 21 49.85 30.60 4.19
N SER A 22 49.63 29.33 3.79
CA SER A 22 50.45 28.21 4.28
C SER A 22 51.93 28.35 3.88
N GLY A 23 52.23 28.85 2.68
CA GLY A 23 53.60 29.11 2.23
C GLY A 23 54.28 30.25 3.01
N ILE A 24 53.55 31.34 3.26
CA ILE A 24 54.05 32.46 4.09
C ILE A 24 54.31 31.98 5.54
N LEU A 25 53.35 31.23 6.10
CA LEU A 25 53.45 30.70 7.47
C LEU A 25 54.57 29.70 7.60
N ALA A 26 54.76 28.80 6.64
CA ALA A 26 55.88 27.86 6.62
C ALA A 26 57.25 28.58 6.63
N ASN A 27 57.38 29.62 5.82
CA ASN A 27 58.59 30.44 5.81
C ASN A 27 58.83 31.16 7.16
N TYR A 28 57.79 31.73 7.76
CA TYR A 28 57.85 32.40 9.05
C TYR A 28 58.25 31.45 10.18
N ILE A 29 57.65 30.24 10.24
CA ILE A 29 58.00 29.22 11.24
C ILE A 29 59.46 28.81 11.12
N LEU A 30 59.99 28.62 9.91
CA LEU A 30 61.35 28.22 9.69
C LEU A 30 62.33 29.33 9.99
N LEU A 31 61.95 30.61 9.84
CA LEU A 31 62.74 31.77 10.31
C LEU A 31 62.82 31.81 11.84
N LEU A 32 61.73 31.61 12.56
CA LEU A 32 61.64 31.57 14.02
C LEU A 32 62.52 30.46 14.64
N VAL A 33 62.59 29.31 13.99
CA VAL A 33 63.39 28.14 14.44
C VAL A 33 64.86 28.30 14.09
N GLY A 34 65.25 29.40 13.43
CA GLY A 34 66.64 29.67 13.04
C GLY A 34 67.17 28.79 11.91
N TYR A 35 66.28 28.07 11.23
CA TYR A 35 66.66 27.13 10.17
C TYR A 35 66.90 27.81 8.81
N ILE A 36 66.50 29.09 8.67
CA ILE A 36 66.61 29.87 7.45
C ILE A 36 67.29 31.19 7.73
N GLY A 37 68.49 31.41 7.11
CA GLY A 37 68.99 32.77 6.82
C GLY A 37 68.11 33.36 5.69
N ALA A 38 67.97 34.69 5.60
CA ALA A 38 67.14 35.40 4.64
C ALA A 38 67.28 34.82 3.22
N ALA A 39 66.33 34.02 2.81
CA ALA A 39 66.25 33.46 1.46
C ALA A 39 65.81 34.55 0.48
N SER A 40 66.35 34.55 -0.72
CA SER A 40 65.92 35.45 -1.78
C SER A 40 64.38 35.36 -1.92
N SER A 41 63.72 36.48 -1.68
CA SER A 41 62.25 36.57 -1.75
C SER A 41 61.68 36.15 -3.11
N LYS A 42 62.49 36.28 -4.17
CA LYS A 42 62.05 35.87 -5.54
C LYS A 42 61.92 34.36 -5.73
N GLY A 43 62.81 33.55 -5.13
CA GLY A 43 62.71 32.08 -5.24
C GLY A 43 61.55 31.50 -4.45
N LEU A 44 61.24 32.06 -3.27
CA LEU A 44 60.13 31.65 -2.43
C LEU A 44 58.77 31.88 -3.12
N LEU A 45 58.56 33.07 -3.69
CA LEU A 45 57.32 33.42 -4.39
C LEU A 45 57.11 32.53 -5.61
N SER A 46 58.14 32.28 -6.41
CA SER A 46 58.04 31.40 -7.58
C SER A 46 57.64 29.97 -7.21
N TYR A 47 58.17 29.45 -6.08
CA TYR A 47 57.83 28.13 -5.59
C TYR A 47 56.38 28.06 -5.12
N ILE A 48 55.89 29.01 -4.34
CA ILE A 48 54.49 29.06 -3.89
C ILE A 48 53.52 29.13 -5.10
N VAL A 49 53.88 29.90 -6.13
CA VAL A 49 53.03 30.03 -7.35
C VAL A 49 52.96 28.69 -8.11
N ILE A 50 54.06 27.96 -8.23
CA ILE A 50 54.10 26.66 -8.89
C ILE A 50 53.24 25.66 -8.12
N ASP A 51 53.41 25.56 -6.80
CA ASP A 51 52.61 24.67 -5.94
C ASP A 51 51.11 25.01 -6.03
N LEU A 52 50.78 26.30 -6.04
CA LEU A 52 49.41 26.79 -6.18
C LEU A 52 48.78 26.29 -7.51
N VAL A 53 49.46 26.51 -8.64
CA VAL A 53 48.96 26.14 -9.95
C VAL A 53 48.78 24.61 -10.05
N MET A 54 49.78 23.85 -9.59
CA MET A 54 49.75 22.39 -9.66
C MET A 54 48.71 21.79 -8.72
N CYS A 55 48.54 22.32 -7.51
CA CYS A 55 47.53 21.86 -6.57
C CYS A 55 46.10 22.16 -7.03
N LEU A 56 45.84 23.36 -7.59
CA LEU A 56 44.54 23.68 -8.16
C LEU A 56 44.24 22.78 -9.37
N PHE A 57 45.21 22.45 -10.19
CA PHE A 57 45.09 21.56 -11.35
C PHE A 57 44.70 20.14 -10.92
N THR A 58 45.38 19.57 -9.94
CA THR A 58 45.08 18.22 -9.43
C THR A 58 43.75 18.17 -8.71
N LEU A 59 43.36 19.19 -7.94
CA LEU A 59 42.04 19.33 -7.31
C LEU A 59 40.92 19.47 -8.36
N TYR A 60 41.19 20.10 -9.49
CA TYR A 60 40.22 20.20 -10.59
C TYR A 60 40.05 18.85 -11.31
N ILE A 61 41.11 18.15 -11.65
CA ILE A 61 41.08 16.84 -12.33
C ILE A 61 40.43 15.77 -11.45
N SER A 62 40.70 15.76 -10.15
CA SER A 62 40.10 14.84 -9.18
C SER A 62 38.57 15.03 -9.03
N GLY A 63 37.99 16.04 -9.67
CA GLY A 63 36.55 16.35 -9.57
C GLY A 63 36.13 16.93 -8.22
N THR A 64 37.05 17.30 -7.36
CA THR A 64 36.78 17.81 -6.00
C THR A 64 35.90 19.04 -6.01
N TYR A 65 36.01 19.94 -7.01
CA TYR A 65 35.12 21.11 -7.17
C TYR A 65 33.73 20.77 -7.78
N SER A 66 33.53 19.58 -8.30
CA SER A 66 32.27 19.16 -8.92
C SER A 66 31.35 18.47 -7.92
N LYS A 67 31.87 18.00 -6.81
CA LYS A 67 31.11 17.32 -5.77
C LYS A 67 30.37 18.31 -4.85
N LEU A 68 29.19 17.90 -4.38
CA LEU A 68 28.44 18.66 -3.39
C LEU A 68 29.03 18.40 -1.99
N TRP A 69 29.66 19.41 -1.42
CA TRP A 69 30.42 19.35 -0.15
C TRP A 69 29.60 18.95 1.07
N ARG A 70 28.30 19.16 1.01
CA ARG A 70 27.35 18.75 2.03
C ARG A 70 27.41 17.25 2.31
N TYR A 71 27.80 16.46 1.32
CA TYR A 71 27.80 14.99 1.37
C TYR A 71 29.19 14.37 1.32
N PHE A 72 30.21 15.12 1.70
CA PHE A 72 31.58 14.65 1.70
C PHE A 72 31.76 13.51 2.71
N ASN A 73 32.04 12.32 2.23
CA ASN A 73 32.31 11.14 3.05
C ASN A 73 33.82 10.89 3.23
N ALA A 74 34.23 9.90 4.00
CA ALA A 74 35.62 9.58 4.26
C ALA A 74 36.44 9.35 2.98
N LYS A 75 35.83 8.73 1.93
CA LYS A 75 36.49 8.52 0.63
C LYS A 75 36.79 9.85 -0.08
N ASP A 76 35.89 10.82 0.04
CA ASP A 76 36.08 12.13 -0.61
C ASP A 76 37.19 12.97 0.05
N TYR A 77 37.33 12.86 1.38
CA TYR A 77 38.49 13.44 2.08
C TYR A 77 39.80 12.78 1.64
N MET A 78 39.81 11.45 1.43
CA MET A 78 40.99 10.75 0.90
C MET A 78 41.33 11.20 -0.52
N VAL A 79 40.33 11.31 -1.41
CA VAL A 79 40.52 11.81 -2.78
C VAL A 79 41.04 13.25 -2.77
N CYS A 80 40.52 14.11 -1.91
CA CYS A 80 41.03 15.48 -1.75
C CYS A 80 42.48 15.50 -1.25
N GLY A 81 42.79 14.72 -0.22
CA GLY A 81 44.13 14.61 0.33
C GLY A 81 45.17 14.09 -0.67
N THR A 82 44.80 13.05 -1.44
CA THR A 82 45.68 12.51 -2.51
C THR A 82 45.87 13.52 -3.65
N ALA A 83 44.86 14.31 -4.00
CA ALA A 83 44.97 15.37 -5.01
C ALA A 83 45.94 16.48 -4.55
N VAL A 84 45.83 16.91 -3.28
CA VAL A 84 46.77 17.90 -2.70
C VAL A 84 48.20 17.33 -2.68
N PHE A 85 48.38 16.10 -2.22
CA PHE A 85 49.68 15.43 -2.22
C PHE A 85 50.30 15.36 -3.63
N SER A 86 49.52 14.93 -4.61
CA SER A 86 49.98 14.85 -6.02
C SER A 86 50.35 16.23 -6.57
N GLY A 87 49.54 17.27 -6.24
CA GLY A 87 49.81 18.64 -6.66
C GLY A 87 51.14 19.18 -6.13
N PHE A 88 51.39 19.02 -4.84
CA PHE A 88 52.66 19.44 -4.23
C PHE A 88 53.86 18.62 -4.73
N THR A 89 53.67 17.31 -4.98
CA THR A 89 54.74 16.47 -5.56
C THR A 89 55.07 16.93 -6.98
N LEU A 90 54.09 17.23 -7.82
CA LEU A 90 54.32 17.78 -9.17
C LEU A 90 54.97 19.16 -9.12
N GLY A 91 54.54 20.03 -8.22
CA GLY A 91 55.14 21.34 -8.01
C GLY A 91 56.63 21.23 -7.62
N PHE A 92 56.94 20.29 -6.71
CA PHE A 92 58.34 20.01 -6.32
C PHE A 92 59.16 19.52 -7.52
N VAL A 93 58.68 18.59 -8.32
CA VAL A 93 59.37 18.07 -9.51
C VAL A 93 59.61 19.18 -10.54
N ILE A 94 58.58 20.00 -10.83
CA ILE A 94 58.69 21.12 -11.78
C ILE A 94 59.71 22.14 -11.30
N SER A 95 59.74 22.45 -10.03
CA SER A 95 60.69 23.40 -9.46
C SER A 95 62.15 22.90 -9.51
N LEU A 96 62.38 21.57 -9.46
CA LEU A 96 63.67 20.96 -9.74
C LEU A 96 64.13 21.19 -11.17
N PHE A 97 63.23 20.97 -12.15
CA PHE A 97 63.52 21.21 -13.58
C PHE A 97 63.80 22.67 -13.88
N LEU A 98 63.12 23.59 -13.20
CA LEU A 98 63.31 25.03 -13.40
C LEU A 98 64.48 25.61 -12.58
N GLN A 99 65.25 24.75 -11.89
CA GLN A 99 66.42 25.11 -11.06
C GLN A 99 66.12 26.20 -10.00
N ILE A 100 64.85 26.19 -9.48
CA ILE A 100 64.45 27.13 -8.44
C ILE A 100 65.11 26.69 -7.12
N PRO A 101 65.82 27.58 -6.37
CA PRO A 101 66.41 27.22 -5.11
C PRO A 101 65.36 26.73 -4.11
N GLN A 102 65.48 25.46 -3.71
CA GLN A 102 64.56 24.84 -2.81
C GLN A 102 65.21 24.42 -1.52
N ARG A 103 64.46 24.57 -0.42
CA ARG A 103 64.82 23.98 0.87
C ARG A 103 63.81 22.85 1.14
N LYS A 104 64.24 21.59 1.13
CA LYS A 104 63.47 20.39 1.33
C LYS A 104 62.49 20.48 2.53
N ILE A 105 62.98 21.04 3.64
CA ILE A 105 62.18 21.21 4.86
C ILE A 105 61.07 22.22 4.66
N PHE A 106 61.30 23.31 3.93
CA PHE A 106 60.21 24.25 3.58
C PHE A 106 59.10 23.58 2.78
N CYS A 107 59.44 22.75 1.79
CA CYS A 107 58.45 22.04 0.97
C CYS A 107 57.59 21.11 1.83
N ILE A 108 58.17 20.39 2.78
CA ILE A 108 57.46 19.48 3.67
C ILE A 108 56.54 20.26 4.62
N VAL A 109 57.01 21.35 5.22
CA VAL A 109 56.22 22.17 6.14
C VAL A 109 55.07 22.88 5.40
N HIS A 110 55.35 23.44 4.22
CA HIS A 110 54.35 24.07 3.37
C HIS A 110 53.22 23.07 2.99
N PHE A 111 53.60 21.88 2.51
CA PHE A 111 52.64 20.81 2.20
C PHE A 111 51.81 20.44 3.43
N ALA A 112 52.43 20.21 4.60
CA ALA A 112 51.71 19.79 5.79
C ALA A 112 50.66 20.83 6.24
N ILE A 113 51.03 22.11 6.26
CA ILE A 113 50.13 23.20 6.65
C ILE A 113 49.03 23.36 5.62
N ALA A 114 49.31 23.30 4.32
CA ALA A 114 48.34 23.41 3.25
C ALA A 114 47.33 22.24 3.29
N LEU A 115 47.80 21.01 3.46
CA LEU A 115 46.95 19.82 3.56
C LEU A 115 45.97 19.93 4.74
N VAL A 116 46.49 20.24 5.93
CA VAL A 116 45.67 20.41 7.14
C VAL A 116 44.69 21.56 6.94
N GLY A 117 45.12 22.68 6.40
CA GLY A 117 44.28 23.86 6.16
C GLY A 117 43.13 23.57 5.19
N ILE A 118 43.42 22.90 4.07
CA ILE A 118 42.39 22.52 3.06
C ILE A 118 41.39 21.52 3.63
N LEU A 119 41.84 20.48 4.32
CA LEU A 119 40.96 19.47 4.90
C LEU A 119 40.13 20.04 6.07
N ALA A 120 40.76 20.85 6.94
CA ALA A 120 40.08 21.52 8.06
C ALA A 120 38.99 22.49 7.56
N PHE A 121 39.32 23.32 6.55
CA PHE A 121 38.33 24.21 5.94
C PHE A 121 37.13 23.44 5.41
N ARG A 122 37.36 22.33 4.71
CA ARG A 122 36.30 21.48 4.22
C ARG A 122 35.45 20.85 5.33
N PHE A 123 36.10 20.43 6.41
CA PHE A 123 35.43 19.86 7.58
C PHE A 123 34.57 20.90 8.32
N VAL A 124 35.15 22.08 8.60
CA VAL A 124 34.44 23.18 9.28
C VAL A 124 33.24 23.66 8.44
N PHE A 125 33.47 23.82 7.13
CA PHE A 125 32.38 24.23 6.21
C PHE A 125 31.26 23.20 6.16
N ARG A 126 31.61 21.90 6.16
CA ARG A 126 30.59 20.83 6.26
C ARG A 126 29.83 20.92 7.57
N ARG A 127 30.49 21.08 8.69
CA ARG A 127 29.86 21.14 10.02
C ARG A 127 29.00 22.39 10.16
N ALA A 128 29.47 23.55 9.80
CA ALA A 128 28.67 24.78 9.81
C ALA A 128 27.41 24.67 8.94
N PHE A 129 27.51 23.97 7.81
CA PHE A 129 26.34 23.75 6.94
C PHE A 129 25.38 22.68 7.51
N LEU A 130 25.87 21.70 8.27
CA LEU A 130 25.05 20.73 8.99
C LEU A 130 24.35 21.38 10.19
N ASP A 131 25.06 22.23 10.94
CA ASP A 131 24.52 22.95 12.11
C ASP A 131 23.40 23.96 11.68
N LEU A 132 23.57 24.63 10.53
CA LEU A 132 22.50 25.44 9.92
C LEU A 132 21.28 24.62 9.47
N THR A 133 21.46 23.32 9.18
CA THR A 133 20.35 22.41 8.83
C THR A 133 19.78 21.69 10.06
N GLU A 134 20.55 21.58 11.16
CA GLU A 134 20.07 21.09 12.46
C GLU A 134 19.28 22.18 13.22
N ALA A 135 19.58 23.46 13.00
CA ALA A 135 18.77 24.57 13.50
C ALA A 135 17.33 24.51 12.93
N GLY A 136 17.16 24.01 11.69
CA GLY A 136 15.83 23.67 11.13
C GLY A 136 15.15 22.48 11.79
N ARG A 137 15.91 21.59 12.46
CA ARG A 137 15.36 20.48 13.28
C ARG A 137 14.85 20.94 14.65
N ALA A 138 15.36 22.03 15.17
CA ALA A 138 14.84 22.65 16.39
C ALA A 138 13.42 23.21 16.23
N GLU A 139 12.94 23.36 15.00
CA GLU A 139 11.54 23.73 14.66
C GLU A 139 10.60 22.54 14.43
N GLY A 140 11.04 21.28 14.64
CA GLY A 140 10.15 20.10 14.70
C GLY A 140 9.49 19.70 13.37
N GLY A 141 10.11 19.97 12.19
CA GLY A 141 9.53 19.70 10.89
C GLY A 141 10.02 18.39 10.24
N GLU A 142 9.09 17.65 9.58
CA GLU A 142 9.36 16.41 8.84
C GLU A 142 9.93 16.70 7.43
N ARG A 143 11.12 16.18 7.13
CA ARG A 143 11.80 16.36 5.85
C ARG A 143 11.10 15.54 4.76
N THR A 144 10.59 16.21 3.73
CA THR A 144 9.68 15.59 2.77
C THR A 144 10.24 15.60 1.36
N LEU A 145 10.24 14.44 0.71
CA LEU A 145 10.39 14.24 -0.73
C LEU A 145 9.03 14.34 -1.40
N ILE A 146 8.93 15.05 -2.51
CA ILE A 146 7.71 15.10 -3.32
C ILE A 146 7.97 14.37 -4.64
N VAL A 147 7.18 13.33 -4.91
CA VAL A 147 7.22 12.55 -6.15
C VAL A 147 6.20 13.14 -7.12
N GLY A 148 6.68 13.59 -8.27
CA GLY A 148 5.88 14.31 -9.26
C GLY A 148 6.10 15.82 -9.21
N ALA A 149 6.89 16.34 -10.16
CA ALA A 149 7.20 17.76 -10.37
C ALA A 149 6.23 18.41 -11.37
N GLY A 150 4.95 18.05 -11.25
CA GLY A 150 3.83 18.59 -12.02
C GLY A 150 3.06 19.69 -11.26
N ASN A 151 1.82 19.99 -11.72
CA ASN A 151 0.97 20.99 -11.08
C ASN A 151 0.62 20.63 -9.63
N ALA A 152 0.30 19.36 -9.33
CA ALA A 152 -0.02 18.92 -7.98
C ALA A 152 1.16 19.13 -7.02
N GLY A 153 2.37 18.71 -7.40
CA GLY A 153 3.56 18.91 -6.59
C GLY A 153 3.89 20.40 -6.36
N ARG A 154 3.67 21.26 -7.37
CA ARG A 154 3.81 22.71 -7.22
C ARG A 154 2.82 23.30 -6.22
N MET A 155 1.55 22.88 -6.29
CA MET A 155 0.49 23.34 -5.37
C MET A 155 0.82 22.97 -3.92
N ILE A 156 1.32 21.75 -3.67
CA ILE A 156 1.75 21.30 -2.34
C ILE A 156 2.84 22.21 -1.77
N VAL A 157 3.87 22.54 -2.55
CA VAL A 157 4.95 23.43 -2.07
C VAL A 157 4.43 24.83 -1.77
N ARG A 158 3.52 25.36 -2.58
CA ARG A 158 2.87 26.66 -2.31
C ARG A 158 2.03 26.62 -1.04
N GLU A 159 1.27 25.54 -0.82
CA GLU A 159 0.49 25.36 0.40
C GLU A 159 1.39 25.35 1.64
N ILE A 160 2.52 24.62 1.59
CA ILE A 160 3.51 24.61 2.67
C ILE A 160 4.10 26.01 2.92
N HIS A 161 4.41 26.77 1.87
CA HIS A 161 4.93 28.12 2.01
C HIS A 161 3.90 29.07 2.62
N ASN A 162 2.66 29.03 2.13
CA ASN A 162 1.55 29.84 2.66
C ASN A 162 1.23 29.51 4.12
N ALA A 163 1.26 28.21 4.49
CA ALA A 163 1.02 27.78 5.87
C ALA A 163 2.11 28.27 6.85
N LYS A 164 3.35 28.45 6.38
CA LYS A 164 4.45 29.00 7.18
C LYS A 164 4.31 30.52 7.37
N GLU A 165 3.76 31.24 6.40
CA GLU A 165 3.51 32.67 6.48
C GLU A 165 2.28 32.99 7.34
N GLN A 166 1.25 32.15 7.31
CA GLN A 166 0.06 32.26 8.16
C GLN A 166 0.35 31.60 9.52
N ASN A 167 0.31 32.38 10.60
CA ASN A 167 0.61 31.92 11.98
C ASN A 167 -0.43 30.95 12.57
N ASP A 168 -1.08 30.11 11.76
CA ASP A 168 -2.04 29.11 12.22
C ASP A 168 -1.32 27.90 12.83
N VAL A 169 -1.40 27.78 14.16
CA VAL A 169 -0.69 26.74 14.94
C VAL A 169 -1.21 25.34 14.63
N ASN A 170 -2.43 25.19 14.14
CA ASN A 170 -3.11 23.91 13.92
C ASN A 170 -2.98 23.38 12.46
N ASN A 171 -2.28 24.08 11.56
CA ASN A 171 -2.15 23.63 10.18
C ASN A 171 -1.07 22.53 10.05
N PRO A 172 -1.43 21.29 9.65
CA PRO A 172 -0.49 20.18 9.52
C PRO A 172 0.61 20.42 8.47
N SER A 173 0.40 21.33 7.53
CA SER A 173 1.38 21.69 6.50
C SER A 173 2.61 22.41 7.07
N LYS A 174 2.51 22.98 8.29
CA LYS A 174 3.57 23.74 8.95
C LYS A 174 4.74 22.85 9.39
N SER A 175 4.46 21.60 9.74
CA SER A 175 5.48 20.63 10.15
C SER A 175 6.26 20.04 8.97
N ILE A 176 5.87 20.31 7.72
CA ILE A 176 6.47 19.74 6.52
C ILE A 176 7.60 20.62 5.98
N ILE A 177 8.77 20.03 5.74
CA ILE A 177 9.91 20.70 5.12
C ILE A 177 10.15 20.06 3.74
N PRO A 178 9.72 20.68 2.62
CA PRO A 178 9.98 20.15 1.29
C PRO A 178 11.47 20.27 0.97
N VAL A 179 12.11 19.12 0.71
CA VAL A 179 13.57 19.04 0.50
C VAL A 179 13.92 18.96 -0.98
N CYS A 180 13.25 18.10 -1.71
CA CYS A 180 13.51 17.86 -3.12
C CYS A 180 12.30 17.22 -3.83
N PHE A 181 12.32 17.28 -5.16
CA PHE A 181 11.42 16.58 -6.05
C PHE A 181 12.12 15.42 -6.75
N VAL A 182 11.32 14.41 -7.13
CA VAL A 182 11.65 13.35 -8.08
C VAL A 182 10.60 13.35 -9.18
N ASP A 183 11.03 13.22 -10.44
CA ASP A 183 10.13 13.16 -11.60
C ASP A 183 10.82 12.39 -12.74
N ASP A 184 10.10 11.50 -13.43
CA ASP A 184 10.65 10.66 -14.48
C ASP A 184 10.86 11.40 -15.82
N ASP A 185 10.34 12.64 -15.95
CA ASP A 185 10.65 13.52 -17.08
C ASP A 185 12.06 14.07 -16.96
N LEU A 186 12.98 13.47 -17.71
CA LEU A 186 14.41 13.85 -17.73
C LEU A 186 14.64 15.33 -18.10
N LYS A 187 13.67 15.99 -18.78
CA LYS A 187 13.77 17.42 -19.14
C LYS A 187 13.69 18.33 -17.91
N LYS A 188 13.05 17.86 -16.85
CA LYS A 188 12.90 18.61 -15.59
C LYS A 188 14.10 18.42 -14.65
N LEU A 189 14.93 17.43 -14.87
CA LEU A 189 16.07 17.10 -14.00
C LEU A 189 16.99 18.31 -13.81
N ASN A 190 17.44 18.54 -12.58
CA ASN A 190 18.26 19.69 -12.17
C ASN A 190 17.56 21.08 -12.27
N GLN A 191 16.27 21.13 -12.56
CA GLN A 191 15.47 22.35 -12.44
C GLN A 191 14.98 22.54 -11.00
N LYS A 192 14.35 23.68 -10.73
CA LYS A 192 13.72 23.99 -9.43
C LYS A 192 12.28 24.40 -9.63
N ILE A 193 11.39 23.89 -8.77
CA ILE A 193 10.00 24.31 -8.66
C ILE A 193 9.83 24.99 -7.31
N GLU A 194 9.34 26.24 -7.28
CA GLU A 194 9.16 27.03 -6.06
C GLU A 194 10.41 27.02 -5.15
N GLY A 195 11.60 27.05 -5.76
CA GLY A 195 12.88 27.01 -5.06
C GLY A 195 13.39 25.62 -4.70
N ILE A 196 12.58 24.55 -4.79
CA ILE A 196 12.92 23.18 -4.43
C ILE A 196 13.51 22.46 -5.66
N PRO A 197 14.67 21.79 -5.55
CA PRO A 197 15.35 21.13 -6.67
C PRO A 197 14.70 19.80 -7.05
N ILE A 198 14.70 19.47 -8.35
CA ILE A 198 14.40 18.12 -8.87
C ILE A 198 15.74 17.38 -8.97
N VAL A 199 15.91 16.31 -8.17
CA VAL A 199 17.23 15.70 -7.94
C VAL A 199 17.42 14.34 -8.62
N GLY A 200 16.35 13.69 -9.07
CA GLY A 200 16.44 12.37 -9.71
C GLY A 200 15.11 11.87 -10.25
N THR A 201 15.11 10.58 -10.64
CA THR A 201 13.96 9.83 -11.17
C THR A 201 13.42 8.85 -10.13
N CYS A 202 12.21 8.29 -10.36
CA CYS A 202 11.57 7.40 -9.41
C CYS A 202 12.40 6.16 -9.04
N PRO A 203 13.13 5.48 -9.94
CA PRO A 203 14.03 4.39 -9.57
C PRO A 203 15.14 4.75 -8.57
N GLU A 204 15.46 6.03 -8.43
CA GLU A 204 16.52 6.52 -7.54
C GLU A 204 15.98 6.93 -6.16
N ILE A 205 14.67 6.79 -5.89
CA ILE A 205 14.00 7.25 -4.66
C ILE A 205 14.70 6.75 -3.40
N VAL A 206 15.03 5.45 -3.32
CA VAL A 206 15.70 4.86 -2.15
C VAL A 206 17.02 5.57 -1.85
N LYS A 207 17.87 5.74 -2.87
CA LYS A 207 19.15 6.43 -2.74
C LYS A 207 18.99 7.90 -2.35
N ILE A 208 17.97 8.57 -2.92
CA ILE A 208 17.67 9.97 -2.63
C ILE A 208 17.17 10.13 -1.20
N CYS A 209 16.31 9.23 -0.72
CA CYS A 209 15.83 9.26 0.67
C CYS A 209 16.99 9.15 1.66
N ASP A 210 17.93 8.24 1.44
CA ASP A 210 19.13 8.09 2.27
C ASP A 210 20.03 9.30 2.20
N GLU A 211 20.32 9.78 0.97
CA GLU A 211 21.23 10.90 0.72
C GLU A 211 20.69 12.22 1.31
N TYR A 212 19.37 12.46 1.19
CA TYR A 212 18.73 13.68 1.67
C TYR A 212 18.10 13.53 3.06
N ARG A 213 18.19 12.34 3.70
CA ARG A 213 17.58 12.03 5.01
C ARG A 213 16.12 12.46 5.05
N ILE A 214 15.32 11.84 4.21
CA ILE A 214 13.88 12.09 4.08
C ILE A 214 13.15 11.32 5.17
N ASP A 215 12.19 11.98 5.83
CA ASP A 215 11.31 11.38 6.81
C ASP A 215 9.97 10.98 6.17
N ASN A 216 9.50 11.79 5.19
CA ASN A 216 8.23 11.58 4.50
C ASN A 216 8.36 11.64 2.98
N ILE A 217 7.52 10.90 2.29
CA ILE A 217 7.32 10.99 0.84
C ILE A 217 5.87 11.39 0.59
N ILE A 218 5.65 12.43 -0.24
CA ILE A 218 4.33 12.78 -0.76
C ILE A 218 4.28 12.45 -2.25
N VAL A 219 3.43 11.49 -2.63
CA VAL A 219 3.22 11.10 -4.02
C VAL A 219 2.15 12.01 -4.64
N ALA A 220 2.60 12.93 -5.51
CA ALA A 220 1.80 14.00 -6.11
C ALA A 220 1.62 13.78 -7.62
N VAL A 221 1.13 12.59 -8.02
CA VAL A 221 0.91 12.19 -9.42
C VAL A 221 -0.56 11.75 -9.64
N PRO A 222 -1.55 12.61 -9.39
CA PRO A 222 -2.97 12.24 -9.41
C PRO A 222 -3.48 11.78 -10.78
N SER A 223 -2.86 12.20 -11.88
CA SER A 223 -3.24 11.84 -13.26
C SER A 223 -2.39 10.72 -13.87
N CYS A 224 -1.54 10.07 -13.09
CA CYS A 224 -0.70 8.96 -13.55
C CYS A 224 -1.55 7.71 -13.78
N GLU A 225 -1.18 6.89 -14.77
CA GLU A 225 -1.78 5.57 -14.98
C GLU A 225 -1.48 4.64 -13.80
N GLU A 226 -2.41 3.73 -13.49
CA GLU A 226 -2.32 2.88 -12.29
C GLU A 226 -1.07 1.97 -12.28
N ASP A 227 -0.65 1.48 -13.44
CA ASP A 227 0.54 0.65 -13.55
C ASP A 227 1.83 1.44 -13.26
N GLU A 228 1.88 2.70 -13.68
CA GLU A 228 2.99 3.60 -13.34
C GLU A 228 2.93 4.02 -11.88
N LYS A 229 1.75 4.35 -11.36
CA LYS A 229 1.53 4.67 -9.96
C LYS A 229 1.97 3.53 -9.05
N ARG A 230 1.63 2.29 -9.42
CA ARG A 230 2.08 1.09 -8.70
C ARG A 230 3.59 0.97 -8.64
N LYS A 231 4.29 1.17 -9.78
CA LYS A 231 5.76 1.16 -9.81
C LYS A 231 6.37 2.25 -8.92
N ILE A 232 5.80 3.47 -8.95
CA ILE A 232 6.23 4.57 -8.08
C ILE A 232 6.07 4.19 -6.61
N LEU A 233 4.93 3.60 -6.24
CA LEU A 233 4.66 3.16 -4.88
C LEU A 233 5.58 2.01 -4.44
N ASP A 234 5.93 1.09 -5.34
CA ASP A 234 6.90 0.04 -5.07
C ASP A 234 8.29 0.65 -4.74
N TYR A 235 8.75 1.66 -5.49
CA TYR A 235 9.98 2.38 -5.17
C TYR A 235 9.90 3.14 -3.84
N CYS A 236 8.77 3.81 -3.56
CA CYS A 236 8.57 4.50 -2.29
C CYS A 236 8.54 3.52 -1.12
N SER A 237 7.85 2.38 -1.28
CA SER A 237 7.72 1.33 -0.27
C SER A 237 9.06 0.64 0.07
N ALA A 238 10.06 0.74 -0.80
CA ALA A 238 11.40 0.25 -0.53
C ALA A 238 12.21 1.16 0.42
N THR A 239 11.65 2.31 0.83
CA THR A 239 12.26 3.25 1.79
C THR A 239 11.69 3.05 3.19
N GLU A 240 12.36 3.62 4.20
CA GLU A 240 11.87 3.67 5.60
C GLU A 240 10.99 4.93 5.87
N CYS A 241 10.61 5.68 4.83
CA CYS A 241 9.87 6.92 4.95
C CYS A 241 8.37 6.67 5.11
N LYS A 242 7.68 7.57 5.82
CA LYS A 242 6.20 7.62 5.80
C LYS A 242 5.74 8.08 4.42
N ILE A 243 4.73 7.41 3.85
CA ILE A 243 4.27 7.72 2.50
C ILE A 243 2.82 8.21 2.54
N LYS A 244 2.59 9.35 1.89
CA LYS A 244 1.26 9.94 1.70
C LYS A 244 0.97 10.08 0.21
N ILE A 245 -0.27 9.87 -0.20
CA ILE A 245 -0.72 10.01 -1.59
C ILE A 245 -1.74 11.12 -1.69
N ILE A 246 -1.63 11.95 -2.74
CA ILE A 246 -2.67 12.89 -3.10
C ILE A 246 -3.74 12.16 -3.93
N PRO A 247 -5.03 12.20 -3.53
CA PRO A 247 -6.12 11.59 -4.28
C PRO A 247 -6.28 12.20 -5.68
N TYR A 248 -7.05 11.53 -6.55
CA TYR A 248 -7.35 12.02 -7.89
C TYR A 248 -8.05 13.40 -7.85
N LEU A 249 -7.61 14.33 -8.70
CA LEU A 249 -8.14 15.71 -8.74
C LEU A 249 -9.67 15.78 -8.96
N GLY A 250 -10.28 14.78 -9.58
CA GLY A 250 -11.73 14.70 -9.77
C GLY A 250 -12.55 14.62 -8.49
N GLU A 251 -11.96 14.09 -7.41
CA GLU A 251 -12.57 14.06 -6.06
C GLU A 251 -12.43 15.41 -5.33
N LEU A 252 -11.51 16.27 -5.82
CA LEU A 252 -11.15 17.54 -5.18
C LEU A 252 -11.97 18.75 -5.68
N LEU A 253 -12.69 18.60 -6.80
CA LEU A 253 -13.37 19.74 -7.48
C LEU A 253 -14.75 20.09 -6.89
N PHE A 254 -15.18 19.46 -5.81
CA PHE A 254 -16.50 19.69 -5.21
C PHE A 254 -16.48 20.48 -3.89
N ASP A 255 -15.33 21.00 -3.45
CA ASP A 255 -15.26 21.82 -2.26
C ASP A 255 -14.81 23.25 -2.57
N ASP A 256 -15.53 24.22 -2.01
CA ASP A 256 -15.43 25.65 -2.32
C ASP A 256 -14.00 26.23 -2.19
N GLY A 257 -13.30 26.38 -3.32
CA GLY A 257 -12.29 27.43 -3.57
C GLY A 257 -11.01 27.54 -2.72
N HIS A 258 -10.87 26.77 -1.61
CA HIS A 258 -9.70 26.74 -0.72
C HIS A 258 -9.26 25.30 -0.43
N THR A 259 -8.93 24.54 -1.45
CA THR A 259 -8.54 23.14 -1.31
C THR A 259 -7.14 23.02 -0.72
N GLN A 260 -7.04 22.63 0.53
CA GLN A 260 -5.78 22.28 1.18
C GLN A 260 -5.40 20.84 0.78
N LEU A 261 -4.51 20.67 -0.20
CA LEU A 261 -4.09 19.36 -0.71
C LEU A 261 -3.40 18.49 0.35
N ILE A 262 -2.67 19.10 1.25
CA ILE A 262 -1.94 18.37 2.30
C ILE A 262 -2.88 17.80 3.36
N SER A 263 -3.97 18.50 3.69
CA SER A 263 -4.99 17.98 4.60
C SER A 263 -5.75 16.79 4.00
N GLN A 264 -5.77 16.70 2.67
CA GLN A 264 -6.38 15.61 1.91
C GLN A 264 -5.38 14.49 1.54
N ALA A 265 -4.08 14.70 1.80
CA ALA A 265 -3.08 13.66 1.64
C ALA A 265 -3.40 12.50 2.59
N LYS A 266 -3.83 11.37 2.03
CA LYS A 266 -4.13 10.15 2.77
C LYS A 266 -2.85 9.34 2.99
N GLU A 267 -2.70 8.74 4.16
CA GLU A 267 -1.71 7.68 4.34
C GLU A 267 -2.01 6.55 3.34
N ILE A 268 -0.96 5.94 2.79
CA ILE A 268 -1.11 4.80 1.88
C ILE A 268 -1.94 3.74 2.58
N LYS A 269 -3.05 3.37 1.95
CA LYS A 269 -3.80 2.19 2.32
C LYS A 269 -3.27 1.01 1.53
N ILE A 270 -3.48 -0.19 2.06
CA ILE A 270 -3.03 -1.42 1.40
C ILE A 270 -3.72 -1.63 0.04
N GLU A 271 -4.90 -1.06 -0.13
CA GLU A 271 -5.66 -1.02 -1.37
C GLU A 271 -4.91 -0.28 -2.49
N ASP A 272 -4.21 0.80 -2.14
CA ASP A 272 -3.41 1.61 -3.07
C ASP A 272 -2.20 0.81 -3.61
N LEU A 273 -1.61 -0.07 -2.78
CA LEU A 273 -0.51 -0.95 -3.19
C LEU A 273 -0.95 -2.05 -4.17
N LEU A 274 -2.23 -2.39 -4.21
CA LEU A 274 -2.77 -3.41 -5.10
C LEU A 274 -3.23 -2.84 -6.44
N GLY A 275 -3.13 -1.52 -6.65
CA GLY A 275 -3.41 -0.83 -7.92
C GLY A 275 -4.86 -1.00 -8.38
N ARG A 276 -5.83 -1.01 -7.44
CA ARG A 276 -7.25 -1.12 -7.78
C ARG A 276 -7.93 0.23 -7.75
N LYS A 277 -8.49 0.63 -8.90
CA LYS A 277 -9.35 1.82 -8.99
C LYS A 277 -10.65 1.60 -8.27
N PRO A 278 -11.19 2.60 -7.56
CA PRO A 278 -12.60 2.64 -7.26
C PRO A 278 -13.38 2.51 -8.57
N ILE A 279 -14.25 1.52 -8.66
CA ILE A 279 -15.05 1.30 -9.87
C ILE A 279 -16.24 2.25 -9.80
N GLU A 280 -16.45 3.04 -10.85
CA GLU A 280 -17.72 3.73 -11.07
C GLU A 280 -18.72 2.71 -11.63
N PHE A 281 -19.76 2.44 -10.85
CA PHE A 281 -20.83 1.50 -11.22
C PHE A 281 -21.98 2.23 -11.90
N ASP A 282 -22.76 1.53 -12.72
CA ASP A 282 -24.03 2.05 -13.20
C ASP A 282 -25.01 2.12 -12.03
N ARG A 283 -25.00 3.28 -11.38
CA ARG A 283 -25.86 3.56 -10.22
C ARG A 283 -27.34 3.44 -10.54
N LYS A 284 -27.72 3.54 -11.82
CA LYS A 284 -29.13 3.50 -12.23
C LYS A 284 -29.73 2.10 -12.10
N GLU A 285 -29.05 1.06 -12.59
CA GLU A 285 -29.56 -0.32 -12.50
C GLU A 285 -29.68 -0.79 -11.04
N ILE A 286 -28.70 -0.44 -10.20
CA ILE A 286 -28.72 -0.74 -8.76
C ILE A 286 -29.82 0.05 -8.06
N HIS A 287 -29.99 1.33 -8.40
CA HIS A 287 -31.05 2.15 -7.86
C HIS A 287 -32.45 1.60 -8.24
N ASP A 288 -32.66 1.25 -9.51
CA ASP A 288 -33.92 0.68 -9.99
C ASP A 288 -34.25 -0.66 -9.30
N LEU A 289 -33.22 -1.47 -8.95
CA LEU A 289 -33.43 -2.69 -8.18
C LEU A 289 -33.91 -2.39 -6.75
N ILE A 290 -33.31 -1.41 -6.06
CA ILE A 290 -33.44 -1.23 -4.61
C ILE A 290 -34.52 -0.20 -4.25
N ASN A 291 -34.69 0.84 -5.05
CA ASN A 291 -35.57 1.97 -4.75
C ASN A 291 -36.98 1.53 -4.38
N GLY A 292 -37.45 1.97 -3.23
CA GLY A 292 -38.77 1.67 -2.69
C GLY A 292 -38.99 0.22 -2.27
N LYS A 293 -37.94 -0.63 -2.21
CA LYS A 293 -38.02 -2.06 -1.83
C LYS A 293 -37.73 -2.30 -0.36
N ILE A 294 -38.25 -3.38 0.16
CA ILE A 294 -37.91 -3.92 1.47
C ILE A 294 -36.75 -4.91 1.27
N CYS A 295 -35.58 -4.60 1.81
CA CYS A 295 -34.36 -5.37 1.67
C CYS A 295 -34.01 -6.08 2.98
N LEU A 296 -33.80 -7.38 2.94
CA LEU A 296 -33.29 -8.19 4.06
C LEU A 296 -31.83 -8.55 3.79
N VAL A 297 -30.95 -8.27 4.75
CA VAL A 297 -29.53 -8.67 4.69
C VAL A 297 -29.23 -9.58 5.87
N THR A 298 -28.96 -10.86 5.61
CA THR A 298 -28.50 -11.80 6.63
C THR A 298 -26.98 -11.76 6.76
N GLY A 299 -26.46 -11.86 7.98
CA GLY A 299 -25.05 -11.59 8.24
C GLY A 299 -24.69 -10.11 8.03
N GLY A 300 -25.65 -9.22 8.30
CA GLY A 300 -25.54 -7.79 8.01
C GLY A 300 -24.52 -7.02 8.87
N GLY A 301 -24.05 -7.60 9.99
CA GLY A 301 -22.93 -7.09 10.78
C GLY A 301 -21.56 -7.56 10.28
N GLY A 302 -21.52 -8.56 9.36
CA GLY A 302 -20.26 -9.05 8.78
C GLY A 302 -19.64 -8.06 7.79
N SER A 303 -18.40 -8.30 7.37
CA SER A 303 -17.64 -7.39 6.48
C SER A 303 -18.35 -7.14 5.14
N ILE A 304 -18.93 -8.18 4.51
CA ILE A 304 -19.70 -8.03 3.26
C ILE A 304 -21.11 -7.52 3.55
N GLY A 305 -21.77 -8.08 4.59
CA GLY A 305 -23.14 -7.70 4.92
C GLY A 305 -23.27 -6.23 5.32
N SER A 306 -22.34 -5.69 6.12
CA SER A 306 -22.37 -4.28 6.52
C SER A 306 -22.17 -3.34 5.33
N GLU A 307 -21.32 -3.70 4.39
CA GLU A 307 -21.14 -2.90 3.18
C GLU A 307 -22.35 -3.02 2.22
N LEU A 308 -23.00 -4.20 2.13
CA LEU A 308 -24.28 -4.34 1.45
C LEU A 308 -25.31 -3.38 2.03
N VAL A 309 -25.44 -3.34 3.36
CA VAL A 309 -26.36 -2.45 4.06
C VAL A 309 -26.05 -0.98 3.75
N ARG A 310 -24.76 -0.57 3.76
CA ARG A 310 -24.33 0.81 3.41
C ARG A 310 -24.72 1.17 1.97
N GLN A 311 -24.43 0.30 1.03
CA GLN A 311 -24.71 0.58 -0.39
C GLN A 311 -26.21 0.53 -0.69
N ILE A 312 -26.97 -0.37 -0.07
CA ILE A 312 -28.43 -0.40 -0.16
C ILE A 312 -29.02 0.91 0.39
N ALA A 313 -28.51 1.41 1.53
CA ALA A 313 -29.00 2.65 2.14
C ALA A 313 -28.88 3.88 1.22
N LYS A 314 -27.88 3.90 0.33
CA LYS A 314 -27.67 4.98 -0.65
C LYS A 314 -28.66 4.97 -1.83
N ASN A 315 -29.49 3.94 -1.96
CA ASN A 315 -30.37 3.72 -3.10
C ASN A 315 -31.86 3.79 -2.73
N ASP A 316 -32.24 4.59 -1.76
CA ASP A 316 -33.60 4.91 -1.33
C ASP A 316 -34.52 3.68 -1.10
N PRO A 317 -34.07 2.70 -0.28
CA PRO A 317 -34.90 1.55 0.06
C PRO A 317 -36.11 1.98 0.89
N LYS A 318 -37.24 1.27 0.74
CA LYS A 318 -38.41 1.46 1.62
C LYS A 318 -38.10 1.08 3.06
N GLN A 319 -37.33 -0.01 3.24
CA GLN A 319 -36.90 -0.50 4.53
C GLN A 319 -35.67 -1.40 4.37
N ILE A 320 -34.74 -1.34 5.32
CA ILE A 320 -33.64 -2.30 5.44
C ILE A 320 -33.82 -3.11 6.73
N ILE A 321 -33.69 -4.43 6.63
CA ILE A 321 -33.74 -5.35 7.74
C ILE A 321 -32.39 -6.05 7.83
N ILE A 322 -31.68 -5.79 8.93
CA ILE A 322 -30.43 -6.46 9.27
C ILE A 322 -30.76 -7.67 10.14
N VAL A 323 -30.28 -8.85 9.76
CA VAL A 323 -30.31 -10.04 10.60
C VAL A 323 -28.89 -10.53 10.81
N ASP A 324 -28.45 -10.58 12.06
CA ASP A 324 -27.15 -11.13 12.44
C ASP A 324 -27.24 -11.89 13.77
N ILE A 325 -26.34 -12.85 13.96
CA ILE A 325 -26.24 -13.58 15.22
C ILE A 325 -25.37 -12.81 16.23
N TYR A 326 -24.44 -11.97 15.74
CA TYR A 326 -23.48 -11.23 16.56
C TYR A 326 -23.94 -9.79 16.78
N GLU A 327 -24.45 -9.53 17.99
CA GLU A 327 -25.11 -8.26 18.34
C GLU A 327 -24.19 -7.03 18.17
N ASN A 328 -22.89 -7.12 18.56
CA ASN A 328 -22.01 -5.96 18.56
C ASN A 328 -21.84 -5.40 17.13
N ASN A 329 -21.49 -6.25 16.18
CA ASN A 329 -21.33 -5.81 14.80
C ASN A 329 -22.65 -5.31 14.19
N ALA A 330 -23.78 -5.94 14.54
CA ALA A 330 -25.10 -5.49 14.09
C ALA A 330 -25.44 -4.12 14.68
N TYR A 331 -25.09 -3.88 15.94
CA TYR A 331 -25.25 -2.59 16.61
C TYR A 331 -24.35 -1.50 15.99
N ASP A 332 -23.09 -1.82 15.72
CA ASP A 332 -22.14 -0.86 15.14
C ASP A 332 -22.63 -0.32 13.79
N ILE A 333 -23.04 -1.20 12.87
CA ILE A 333 -23.59 -0.76 11.56
C ILE A 333 -24.91 -0.02 11.71
N GLN A 334 -25.75 -0.41 12.66
CA GLN A 334 -26.98 0.33 12.98
C GLN A 334 -26.67 1.76 13.41
N GLN A 335 -25.73 1.94 14.34
CA GLN A 335 -25.36 3.27 14.84
C GLN A 335 -24.75 4.14 13.76
N GLU A 336 -23.89 3.57 12.92
CA GLU A 336 -23.29 4.26 11.78
C GLU A 336 -24.39 4.84 10.86
N LEU A 337 -25.36 4.02 10.45
CA LEU A 337 -26.42 4.46 9.56
C LEU A 337 -27.42 5.42 10.22
N VAL A 338 -27.68 5.26 11.51
CA VAL A 338 -28.53 6.21 12.27
C VAL A 338 -27.86 7.57 12.35
N LEU A 339 -26.54 7.63 12.54
CA LEU A 339 -25.77 8.89 12.53
C LEU A 339 -25.76 9.55 11.14
N GLU A 340 -25.67 8.76 10.06
CA GLU A 340 -25.60 9.29 8.69
C GLU A 340 -26.95 9.72 8.15
N TYR A 341 -27.99 8.90 8.33
CA TYR A 341 -29.31 9.11 7.70
C TYR A 341 -30.40 9.59 8.66
N GLY A 342 -30.20 9.45 9.99
CA GLY A 342 -31.19 9.78 11.00
C GLY A 342 -32.50 9.02 10.80
N THR A 343 -33.61 9.74 10.88
CA THR A 343 -34.99 9.18 10.70
C THR A 343 -35.39 8.98 9.25
N LYS A 344 -34.56 9.36 8.28
CA LYS A 344 -34.87 9.21 6.85
C LYS A 344 -34.78 7.75 6.40
N LEU A 345 -33.94 6.96 7.04
CA LEU A 345 -33.77 5.55 6.73
C LEU A 345 -34.61 4.69 7.68
N ASN A 346 -35.54 3.92 7.13
CA ASN A 346 -36.30 2.93 7.89
C ASN A 346 -35.44 1.67 8.07
N LEU A 347 -34.72 1.60 9.17
CA LEU A 347 -33.78 0.54 9.50
C LEU A 347 -34.29 -0.30 10.68
N VAL A 348 -34.27 -1.62 10.52
CA VAL A 348 -34.60 -2.58 11.56
C VAL A 348 -33.42 -3.54 11.73
N THR A 349 -32.92 -3.68 12.95
CA THR A 349 -31.84 -4.63 13.28
C THR A 349 -32.38 -5.73 14.20
N LEU A 350 -32.21 -6.97 13.80
CA LEU A 350 -32.71 -8.15 14.49
C LEU A 350 -31.59 -9.13 14.78
N ILE A 351 -31.49 -9.54 16.02
CA ILE A 351 -30.54 -10.59 16.43
C ILE A 351 -31.22 -11.94 16.29
N SER A 352 -30.73 -12.72 15.32
CA SER A 352 -31.26 -14.05 15.02
C SER A 352 -30.22 -14.88 14.26
N SER A 353 -30.26 -16.20 14.47
CA SER A 353 -29.54 -17.17 13.66
C SER A 353 -30.36 -17.57 12.44
N VAL A 354 -29.71 -17.67 11.27
CA VAL A 354 -30.34 -18.25 10.05
C VAL A 354 -30.69 -19.74 10.21
N ARG A 355 -30.15 -20.40 11.24
CA ARG A 355 -30.45 -21.80 11.62
C ARG A 355 -31.82 -21.93 12.26
N ASP A 356 -32.31 -20.86 12.91
CA ASP A 356 -33.61 -20.82 13.58
C ASP A 356 -34.72 -20.55 12.58
N TYR A 357 -35.33 -21.63 12.09
CA TYR A 357 -36.39 -21.54 11.07
C TYR A 357 -37.58 -20.73 11.55
N ASP A 358 -38.08 -20.98 12.76
CA ASP A 358 -39.27 -20.36 13.30
C ASP A 358 -39.11 -18.85 13.49
N LYS A 359 -37.96 -18.45 14.01
CA LYS A 359 -37.63 -17.03 14.15
C LYS A 359 -37.46 -16.34 12.79
N MET A 360 -36.78 -16.99 11.86
CA MET A 360 -36.63 -16.48 10.50
C MET A 360 -38.02 -16.40 9.79
N GLU A 361 -38.87 -17.39 9.98
CA GLU A 361 -40.21 -17.37 9.44
C GLU A 361 -41.05 -16.20 9.98
N LEU A 362 -40.95 -15.94 11.28
CA LEU A 362 -41.61 -14.77 11.89
C LEU A 362 -41.12 -13.46 11.25
N ILE A 363 -39.81 -13.34 10.98
CA ILE A 363 -39.21 -12.17 10.30
C ILE A 363 -39.80 -12.03 8.88
N PHE A 364 -39.76 -13.07 8.08
CA PHE A 364 -40.31 -13.03 6.71
C PHE A 364 -41.83 -12.73 6.69
N LYS A 365 -42.57 -13.31 7.61
CA LYS A 365 -44.04 -13.07 7.76
C LYS A 365 -44.31 -11.62 8.13
N THR A 366 -43.55 -11.04 9.04
CA THR A 366 -43.75 -9.68 9.56
C THR A 366 -43.36 -8.61 8.55
N TYR A 367 -42.17 -8.73 7.95
CA TYR A 367 -41.57 -7.68 7.14
C TYR A 367 -41.77 -7.86 5.64
N ARG A 368 -42.05 -9.08 5.16
CA ARG A 368 -42.26 -9.38 3.74
C ARG A 368 -41.17 -8.81 2.83
N PRO A 369 -39.87 -9.17 3.04
CA PRO A 369 -38.79 -8.64 2.22
C PRO A 369 -38.98 -9.00 0.75
N GLU A 370 -38.79 -8.01 -0.13
CA GLU A 370 -38.83 -8.19 -1.59
C GLU A 370 -37.47 -8.62 -2.13
N LEU A 371 -36.37 -8.13 -1.51
CA LEU A 371 -35.00 -8.47 -1.88
C LEU A 371 -34.29 -9.09 -0.66
N VAL A 372 -33.63 -10.22 -0.87
CA VAL A 372 -32.89 -10.93 0.16
C VAL A 372 -31.45 -11.09 -0.27
N PHE A 373 -30.54 -10.52 0.51
CA PHE A 373 -29.09 -10.68 0.35
C PHE A 373 -28.57 -11.59 1.45
N HIS A 374 -28.13 -12.78 1.09
CA HIS A 374 -27.72 -13.81 2.04
C HIS A 374 -26.19 -13.87 2.16
N ALA A 375 -25.65 -13.15 3.16
CA ALA A 375 -24.21 -13.09 3.46
C ALA A 375 -23.83 -13.80 4.77
N ALA A 376 -24.79 -14.40 5.48
CA ALA A 376 -24.54 -15.16 6.70
C ALA A 376 -23.85 -16.48 6.37
N ALA A 377 -22.61 -16.68 6.84
CA ALA A 377 -21.88 -17.94 6.71
C ALA A 377 -20.71 -18.02 7.71
N HIS A 378 -20.35 -19.23 8.12
CA HIS A 378 -19.06 -19.52 8.73
C HIS A 378 -18.01 -19.67 7.63
N LYS A 379 -16.91 -18.87 7.69
CA LYS A 379 -15.92 -18.74 6.60
C LYS A 379 -14.51 -19.20 6.94
N HIS A 380 -14.19 -19.38 8.23
CA HIS A 380 -12.83 -19.70 8.66
C HIS A 380 -12.53 -21.19 8.47
N VAL A 381 -11.76 -21.50 7.42
CA VAL A 381 -11.42 -22.87 7.05
C VAL A 381 -10.89 -23.69 8.24
N PRO A 382 -9.86 -23.25 8.99
CA PRO A 382 -9.32 -24.09 10.08
C PRO A 382 -10.35 -24.44 11.17
N LEU A 383 -11.28 -23.53 11.47
CA LEU A 383 -12.32 -23.78 12.47
C LEU A 383 -13.36 -24.76 11.95
N MET A 384 -13.71 -24.68 10.66
CA MET A 384 -14.70 -25.57 10.05
C MET A 384 -14.15 -26.98 9.81
N GLU A 385 -12.83 -27.12 9.67
CA GLU A 385 -12.18 -28.44 9.69
C GLU A 385 -12.29 -29.12 11.08
N THR A 386 -12.25 -28.32 12.14
CA THR A 386 -12.35 -28.85 13.53
C THR A 386 -13.80 -29.20 13.90
N VAL A 387 -14.79 -28.46 13.39
CA VAL A 387 -16.22 -28.63 13.72
C VAL A 387 -17.07 -28.59 12.45
N PRO A 388 -16.97 -29.60 11.59
CA PRO A 388 -17.63 -29.63 10.28
C PRO A 388 -19.17 -29.58 10.39
N GLU A 389 -19.75 -30.14 11.43
CA GLU A 389 -21.20 -30.12 11.68
C GLU A 389 -21.72 -28.67 11.87
N GLU A 390 -20.94 -27.76 12.44
CA GLU A 390 -21.35 -26.37 12.59
C GLU A 390 -21.32 -25.65 11.24
N ALA A 391 -20.36 -25.97 10.36
CA ALA A 391 -20.36 -25.47 8.99
C ALA A 391 -21.61 -25.94 8.21
N VAL A 392 -21.98 -27.21 8.35
CA VAL A 392 -23.17 -27.81 7.71
C VAL A 392 -24.46 -27.16 8.25
N LYS A 393 -24.64 -27.11 9.56
CA LYS A 393 -25.81 -26.48 10.19
C LYS A 393 -25.99 -25.04 9.79
N ASN A 394 -24.93 -24.25 9.79
CA ASN A 394 -25.03 -22.82 9.52
C ASN A 394 -25.06 -22.51 8.02
N ASN A 395 -24.10 -23.03 7.26
CA ASN A 395 -23.99 -22.68 5.85
C ASN A 395 -25.05 -23.37 5.01
N ILE A 396 -25.17 -24.70 5.09
CA ILE A 396 -26.10 -25.47 4.26
C ILE A 396 -27.55 -25.24 4.71
N PHE A 397 -27.85 -25.57 5.97
CA PHE A 397 -29.24 -25.51 6.45
C PHE A 397 -29.70 -24.10 6.74
N GLY A 398 -28.80 -23.19 7.15
CA GLY A 398 -29.09 -21.77 7.20
C GLY A 398 -29.50 -21.20 5.83
N THR A 399 -28.75 -21.52 4.77
CA THR A 399 -29.10 -21.12 3.40
C THR A 399 -30.42 -21.76 2.95
N PHE A 400 -30.59 -23.05 3.22
CA PHE A 400 -31.83 -23.76 2.86
C PHE A 400 -33.06 -23.14 3.53
N ASN A 401 -32.98 -22.79 4.82
CA ASN A 401 -34.05 -22.14 5.56
C ASN A 401 -34.42 -20.79 4.94
N VAL A 402 -33.40 -19.91 4.75
CA VAL A 402 -33.64 -18.54 4.26
C VAL A 402 -34.16 -18.56 2.82
N ALA A 403 -33.63 -19.45 1.95
CA ALA A 403 -34.09 -19.61 0.57
C ALA A 403 -35.52 -20.14 0.52
N THR A 404 -35.87 -21.13 1.35
CA THR A 404 -37.23 -21.68 1.43
C THR A 404 -38.24 -20.63 1.91
N LEU A 405 -37.85 -19.80 2.88
CA LEU A 405 -38.68 -18.70 3.37
C LEU A 405 -38.82 -17.57 2.34
N ALA A 406 -37.78 -17.25 1.60
CA ALA A 406 -37.81 -16.29 0.51
C ALA A 406 -38.87 -16.72 -0.57
N GLU A 407 -38.83 -17.98 -0.96
CA GLU A 407 -39.82 -18.56 -1.90
C GLU A 407 -41.24 -18.56 -1.28
N LYS A 408 -41.40 -19.09 -0.07
CA LYS A 408 -42.69 -19.16 0.64
C LYS A 408 -43.38 -17.79 0.77
N TYR A 409 -42.60 -16.74 1.03
CA TYR A 409 -43.07 -15.36 1.23
C TYR A 409 -42.94 -14.50 -0.03
N LYS A 410 -42.63 -15.12 -1.18
CA LYS A 410 -42.62 -14.51 -2.53
C LYS A 410 -41.67 -13.29 -2.61
N ALA A 411 -40.47 -13.42 -2.06
CA ALA A 411 -39.42 -12.46 -2.33
C ALA A 411 -39.16 -12.43 -3.85
N LYS A 412 -38.96 -11.26 -4.41
CA LYS A 412 -38.71 -11.12 -5.86
C LYS A 412 -37.34 -11.68 -6.23
N LYS A 413 -36.35 -11.43 -5.36
CA LYS A 413 -34.97 -11.83 -5.63
C LYS A 413 -34.24 -12.29 -4.36
N PHE A 414 -33.48 -13.36 -4.51
CA PHE A 414 -32.58 -13.90 -3.50
C PHE A 414 -31.17 -13.96 -4.05
N VAL A 415 -30.25 -13.20 -3.45
CA VAL A 415 -28.83 -13.14 -3.86
C VAL A 415 -27.98 -13.80 -2.78
N MET A 416 -27.35 -14.93 -3.12
CA MET A 416 -26.44 -15.64 -2.23
C MET A 416 -24.99 -15.23 -2.47
N ILE A 417 -24.28 -14.90 -1.41
CA ILE A 417 -22.84 -14.67 -1.45
C ILE A 417 -22.11 -16.01 -1.40
N SER A 418 -21.26 -16.31 -2.40
CA SER A 418 -20.41 -17.48 -2.46
C SER A 418 -18.92 -17.10 -2.55
N THR A 419 -18.06 -18.07 -2.78
CA THR A 419 -16.59 -17.93 -2.71
C THR A 419 -15.90 -18.78 -3.77
N ASP A 420 -14.70 -18.38 -4.18
CA ASP A 420 -13.77 -19.17 -4.98
C ASP A 420 -13.47 -20.56 -4.39
N LYS A 421 -13.56 -20.71 -3.06
CA LYS A 421 -13.33 -21.99 -2.36
C LYS A 421 -14.43 -23.03 -2.56
N ALA A 422 -15.57 -22.64 -3.15
CA ALA A 422 -16.62 -23.56 -3.59
C ALA A 422 -16.27 -24.31 -4.89
N VAL A 423 -15.23 -23.84 -5.61
CA VAL A 423 -14.72 -24.48 -6.83
C VAL A 423 -13.76 -25.60 -6.46
N ASN A 424 -14.03 -26.83 -6.89
CA ASN A 424 -13.21 -28.01 -6.56
C ASN A 424 -12.77 -27.98 -5.08
N PRO A 425 -13.71 -27.99 -4.12
CA PRO A 425 -13.38 -27.72 -2.72
C PRO A 425 -12.41 -28.77 -2.16
N THR A 426 -11.43 -28.31 -1.39
CA THR A 426 -10.46 -29.16 -0.69
C THR A 426 -10.65 -29.11 0.82
N ASN A 427 -11.63 -28.34 1.29
CA ASN A 427 -11.95 -28.13 2.68
C ASN A 427 -13.47 -28.09 2.92
N VAL A 428 -13.84 -28.35 4.17
CA VAL A 428 -15.25 -28.42 4.61
C VAL A 428 -16.02 -27.14 4.31
N MET A 429 -15.44 -25.97 4.62
CA MET A 429 -16.09 -24.69 4.38
C MET A 429 -16.41 -24.49 2.90
N GLY A 430 -15.47 -24.78 2.01
CA GLY A 430 -15.66 -24.70 0.56
C GLY A 430 -16.75 -25.69 0.09
N ALA A 431 -16.72 -26.93 0.59
CA ALA A 431 -17.73 -27.95 0.27
C ALA A 431 -19.13 -27.53 0.74
N THR A 432 -19.27 -26.94 1.93
CA THR A 432 -20.58 -26.43 2.39
C THR A 432 -21.08 -25.27 1.51
N LYS A 433 -20.21 -24.39 1.03
CA LYS A 433 -20.59 -23.32 0.10
C LYS A 433 -21.00 -23.87 -1.28
N ARG A 434 -20.32 -24.91 -1.75
CA ARG A 434 -20.71 -25.61 -2.97
C ARG A 434 -22.08 -26.26 -2.83
N ALA A 435 -22.37 -26.92 -1.73
CA ALA A 435 -23.70 -27.46 -1.44
C ALA A 435 -24.77 -26.35 -1.41
N CYS A 436 -24.45 -25.17 -0.86
CA CYS A 436 -25.34 -24.01 -0.93
C CYS A 436 -25.62 -23.58 -2.39
N GLU A 437 -24.60 -23.54 -3.26
CA GLU A 437 -24.79 -23.22 -4.69
C GLU A 437 -25.75 -24.23 -5.37
N MET A 438 -25.60 -25.53 -5.06
CA MET A 438 -26.49 -26.57 -5.56
C MET A 438 -27.94 -26.38 -5.08
N ILE A 439 -28.16 -26.03 -3.81
CA ILE A 439 -29.46 -25.71 -3.25
C ILE A 439 -30.10 -24.51 -3.97
N ILE A 440 -29.35 -23.45 -4.22
CA ILE A 440 -29.83 -22.24 -4.89
C ILE A 440 -30.17 -22.54 -6.35
N GLN A 441 -29.41 -23.35 -7.06
CA GLN A 441 -29.75 -23.81 -8.40
C GLN A 441 -31.05 -24.63 -8.43
N TYR A 442 -31.17 -25.58 -7.48
CA TYR A 442 -32.40 -26.36 -7.32
C TYR A 442 -33.62 -25.44 -7.10
N LYS A 443 -33.50 -24.47 -6.18
CA LYS A 443 -34.57 -23.49 -5.93
C LYS A 443 -34.91 -22.66 -7.17
N ALA A 444 -33.92 -22.23 -7.93
CA ALA A 444 -34.11 -21.47 -9.16
C ALA A 444 -34.88 -22.24 -10.24
N GLN A 445 -34.72 -23.56 -10.31
CA GLN A 445 -35.41 -24.41 -11.28
C GLN A 445 -36.88 -24.63 -10.94
N HIS A 446 -37.25 -24.53 -9.65
CA HIS A 446 -38.62 -24.83 -9.18
C HIS A 446 -39.45 -23.59 -8.82
N SER A 447 -38.78 -22.47 -8.55
CA SER A 447 -39.45 -21.25 -8.17
C SER A 447 -39.98 -20.47 -9.38
N THR A 448 -41.24 -20.02 -9.30
CA THR A 448 -41.89 -19.15 -10.30
C THR A 448 -41.92 -17.69 -9.85
N ASP A 449 -41.85 -17.43 -8.56
CA ASP A 449 -42.07 -16.11 -7.96
C ASP A 449 -40.76 -15.44 -7.50
N THR A 450 -39.68 -16.24 -7.23
CA THR A 450 -38.42 -15.76 -6.69
C THR A 450 -37.27 -16.07 -7.64
N GLU A 451 -36.52 -15.06 -8.05
CA GLU A 451 -35.27 -15.22 -8.80
C GLU A 451 -34.11 -15.52 -7.84
N PHE A 452 -33.58 -16.73 -7.91
CA PHE A 452 -32.44 -17.17 -7.09
C PHE A 452 -31.13 -17.01 -7.83
N VAL A 453 -30.16 -16.39 -7.19
CA VAL A 453 -28.87 -15.99 -7.79
C VAL A 453 -27.74 -16.28 -6.85
N THR A 454 -26.62 -16.71 -7.39
CA THR A 454 -25.37 -16.88 -6.66
C THR A 454 -24.31 -15.93 -7.21
N THR A 455 -23.53 -15.29 -6.32
CA THR A 455 -22.37 -14.47 -6.68
C THR A 455 -21.11 -15.06 -6.05
N ARG A 456 -20.10 -15.33 -6.85
CA ARG A 456 -18.85 -15.97 -6.46
C ARG A 456 -17.69 -15.01 -6.65
N PHE A 457 -16.88 -14.81 -5.61
CA PHE A 457 -15.66 -14.02 -5.65
C PHE A 457 -14.61 -14.56 -4.66
N GLY A 458 -13.36 -14.12 -4.81
CA GLY A 458 -12.24 -14.53 -3.98
C GLY A 458 -12.11 -13.73 -2.68
N ASN A 459 -10.86 -13.49 -2.23
CA ASN A 459 -10.66 -12.79 -0.97
C ASN A 459 -10.95 -11.29 -1.10
N VAL A 460 -11.44 -10.71 0.00
CA VAL A 460 -11.63 -9.26 0.11
C VAL A 460 -10.66 -8.67 1.13
N LEU A 461 -10.15 -7.48 0.82
CA LEU A 461 -9.17 -6.79 1.64
C LEU A 461 -9.77 -6.33 2.96
N GLY A 462 -8.99 -6.46 4.03
CA GLY A 462 -9.35 -5.92 5.35
C GLY A 462 -10.55 -6.58 6.02
N SER A 463 -11.09 -7.70 5.50
CA SER A 463 -12.20 -8.40 6.14
C SER A 463 -11.79 -9.00 7.49
N ASN A 464 -12.73 -9.06 8.43
CA ASN A 464 -12.50 -9.60 9.78
C ASN A 464 -11.88 -11.00 9.74
N GLY A 465 -10.78 -11.21 10.49
CA GLY A 465 -10.05 -12.47 10.56
C GLY A 465 -9.27 -12.85 9.29
N SER A 466 -9.12 -11.96 8.32
CA SER A 466 -8.30 -12.19 7.13
C SER A 466 -6.80 -11.97 7.39
N VAL A 467 -5.98 -12.26 6.39
CA VAL A 467 -4.52 -12.22 6.48
C VAL A 467 -3.97 -10.82 6.84
N ILE A 468 -4.56 -9.75 6.34
CA ILE A 468 -4.08 -8.38 6.58
C ILE A 468 -4.23 -7.95 8.04
N PRO A 469 -5.40 -8.06 8.71
CA PRO A 469 -5.53 -7.81 10.13
C PRO A 469 -4.61 -8.68 11.00
N LEU A 470 -4.34 -9.92 10.56
CA LEU A 470 -3.38 -10.80 11.25
C LEU A 470 -1.96 -10.25 11.16
N PHE A 471 -1.48 -9.94 9.96
CA PHE A 471 -0.14 -9.38 9.75
C PHE A 471 0.05 -8.06 10.50
N ARG A 472 -0.94 -7.15 10.42
CA ARG A 472 -0.94 -5.89 11.17
C ARG A 472 -0.70 -6.13 12.66
N ARG A 473 -1.48 -7.02 13.27
CA ARG A 473 -1.36 -7.36 14.69
C ARG A 473 -0.01 -7.97 15.03
N GLN A 474 0.54 -8.82 14.16
CA GLN A 474 1.87 -9.40 14.35
C GLN A 474 2.96 -8.33 14.32
N ILE A 475 2.92 -7.41 13.34
CA ILE A 475 3.88 -6.32 13.19
C ILE A 475 3.81 -5.35 14.38
N GLU A 476 2.60 -4.96 14.79
CA GLU A 476 2.36 -4.05 15.93
C GLU A 476 2.87 -4.63 17.25
N ASN A 477 2.71 -5.94 17.45
CA ASN A 477 3.21 -6.64 18.64
C ASN A 477 4.69 -7.04 18.55
N GLY A 478 5.41 -6.69 17.50
CA GLY A 478 6.80 -7.09 17.29
C GLY A 478 7.01 -8.59 17.07
N ALA A 479 5.94 -9.31 16.72
CA ALA A 479 5.99 -10.74 16.43
C ALA A 479 6.38 -10.99 14.97
N PRO A 480 6.96 -12.17 14.65
CA PRO A 480 7.18 -12.57 13.27
C PRO A 480 5.86 -12.63 12.48
N VAL A 481 5.91 -12.23 11.22
CA VAL A 481 4.79 -12.39 10.29
C VAL A 481 4.77 -13.83 9.77
N THR A 482 3.64 -14.50 9.89
CA THR A 482 3.49 -15.91 9.50
C THR A 482 2.80 -16.05 8.14
N VAL A 483 3.48 -16.67 7.18
CA VAL A 483 2.97 -16.97 5.83
C VAL A 483 2.95 -18.50 5.67
N THR A 484 1.90 -19.06 5.10
CA THR A 484 1.77 -20.52 5.02
C THR A 484 2.70 -21.16 3.97
N HIS A 485 2.99 -20.47 2.85
CA HIS A 485 3.93 -20.97 1.85
C HIS A 485 4.56 -19.80 1.09
N PRO A 486 5.85 -19.87 0.68
CA PRO A 486 6.51 -18.79 -0.07
C PRO A 486 5.80 -18.38 -1.38
N ASP A 487 5.25 -19.36 -2.08
CA ASP A 487 4.61 -19.17 -3.39
C ASP A 487 3.08 -19.09 -3.32
N ILE A 488 2.50 -18.96 -2.13
CA ILE A 488 1.05 -18.87 -1.99
C ILE A 488 0.54 -17.58 -2.64
N ILE A 489 -0.47 -17.75 -3.49
CA ILE A 489 -1.10 -16.66 -4.25
C ILE A 489 -2.58 -16.60 -3.90
N ARG A 490 -3.10 -15.37 -3.79
CA ARG A 490 -4.52 -15.10 -3.62
C ARG A 490 -4.96 -13.95 -4.51
N TYR A 491 -6.21 -13.99 -4.90
CA TYR A 491 -6.87 -12.86 -5.53
C TYR A 491 -7.47 -11.97 -4.45
N PHE A 492 -7.40 -10.65 -4.65
CA PHE A 492 -7.96 -9.69 -3.73
C PHE A 492 -8.83 -8.66 -4.44
N MET A 493 -9.89 -8.25 -3.78
CA MET A 493 -10.78 -7.18 -4.19
C MET A 493 -11.08 -6.30 -2.97
N THR A 494 -11.43 -5.04 -3.17
CA THR A 494 -11.90 -4.23 -2.04
C THR A 494 -13.33 -4.63 -1.66
N ILE A 495 -13.71 -4.45 -0.39
CA ILE A 495 -15.07 -4.80 0.05
C ILE A 495 -16.12 -3.96 -0.69
N PRO A 496 -15.97 -2.63 -0.85
CA PRO A 496 -16.91 -1.83 -1.63
C PRO A 496 -17.03 -2.28 -3.10
N GLU A 497 -15.90 -2.63 -3.75
CA GLU A 497 -15.91 -3.17 -5.12
C GLU A 497 -16.71 -4.47 -5.21
N ALA A 498 -16.42 -5.44 -4.33
CA ALA A 498 -17.10 -6.72 -4.32
C ALA A 498 -18.63 -6.55 -4.15
N VAL A 499 -19.04 -5.71 -3.21
CA VAL A 499 -20.46 -5.47 -2.92
C VAL A 499 -21.16 -4.76 -4.05
N SER A 500 -20.53 -3.76 -4.67
CA SER A 500 -21.12 -3.10 -5.84
C SER A 500 -21.33 -4.06 -7.00
N LEU A 501 -20.36 -4.94 -7.29
CA LEU A 501 -20.52 -5.97 -8.33
C LEU A 501 -21.58 -7.01 -7.95
N VAL A 502 -21.75 -7.34 -6.68
CA VAL A 502 -22.84 -8.21 -6.19
C VAL A 502 -24.22 -7.57 -6.44
N LEU A 503 -24.37 -6.29 -6.13
CA LEU A 503 -25.62 -5.57 -6.37
C LEU A 503 -25.94 -5.47 -7.86
N GLU A 504 -24.93 -5.20 -8.69
CA GLU A 504 -25.07 -5.15 -10.15
C GLU A 504 -25.39 -6.53 -10.74
N ALA A 505 -24.72 -7.60 -10.31
CA ALA A 505 -25.07 -8.97 -10.66
C ALA A 505 -26.52 -9.29 -10.26
N GLY A 506 -26.93 -8.86 -9.06
CA GLY A 506 -28.31 -8.96 -8.62
C GLY A 506 -29.29 -8.21 -9.51
N ALA A 507 -28.94 -7.02 -10.01
CA ALA A 507 -29.78 -6.25 -10.92
C ALA A 507 -29.94 -6.94 -12.30
N MET A 508 -28.85 -7.50 -12.85
CA MET A 508 -28.82 -8.17 -14.15
C MET A 508 -29.47 -9.57 -14.15
N ALA A 509 -29.59 -10.20 -12.99
CA ALA A 509 -29.97 -11.59 -12.84
C ALA A 509 -31.42 -11.85 -13.27
N LYS A 510 -31.64 -13.01 -13.90
CA LYS A 510 -32.96 -13.53 -14.34
C LYS A 510 -33.36 -14.81 -13.61
N GLY A 511 -32.52 -15.36 -12.77
CA GLY A 511 -32.68 -16.55 -11.96
C GLY A 511 -31.88 -17.76 -12.44
N GLY A 512 -31.20 -18.41 -11.50
CA GLY A 512 -30.40 -19.61 -11.72
C GLY A 512 -28.93 -19.36 -12.13
N GLU A 513 -28.52 -18.10 -12.29
CA GLU A 513 -27.15 -17.80 -12.67
C GLU A 513 -26.17 -17.92 -11.48
N ILE A 514 -24.95 -18.36 -11.79
CA ILE A 514 -23.79 -18.22 -10.92
C ILE A 514 -22.92 -17.12 -11.53
N PHE A 515 -22.96 -15.93 -10.94
CA PHE A 515 -22.09 -14.84 -11.36
C PHE A 515 -20.71 -15.00 -10.73
N VAL A 516 -19.68 -14.86 -11.55
CA VAL A 516 -18.28 -14.91 -11.14
C VAL A 516 -17.67 -13.53 -11.36
N LEU A 517 -17.12 -12.95 -10.29
CA LEU A 517 -16.55 -11.62 -10.34
C LEU A 517 -15.08 -11.68 -10.77
N ASP A 518 -14.65 -10.74 -11.63
CA ASP A 518 -13.25 -10.58 -12.03
C ASP A 518 -12.40 -10.13 -10.86
N MET A 519 -11.54 -11.01 -10.42
CA MET A 519 -10.65 -10.76 -9.29
C MET A 519 -9.36 -10.00 -9.67
N GLY A 520 -9.14 -9.71 -10.96
CA GLY A 520 -7.94 -9.07 -11.49
C GLY A 520 -6.67 -9.89 -11.28
N ALA A 521 -5.53 -9.22 -11.13
CA ALA A 521 -4.24 -9.88 -11.01
C ALA A 521 -4.06 -10.61 -9.65
N PRO A 522 -3.45 -11.80 -9.66
CA PRO A 522 -3.12 -12.54 -8.45
C PRO A 522 -2.00 -11.86 -7.66
N VAL A 523 -2.04 -11.96 -6.34
CA VAL A 523 -1.08 -11.35 -5.41
C VAL A 523 -0.38 -12.42 -4.58
N ARG A 524 0.96 -12.40 -4.54
CA ARG A 524 1.75 -13.24 -3.63
C ARG A 524 1.59 -12.74 -2.20
N ILE A 525 1.24 -13.64 -1.28
CA ILE A 525 1.06 -13.28 0.13
C ILE A 525 2.37 -12.85 0.79
N THR A 526 3.51 -13.40 0.35
CA THR A 526 4.83 -12.97 0.81
C THR A 526 5.10 -11.50 0.45
N THR A 527 4.84 -11.09 -0.80
CA THR A 527 4.98 -9.69 -1.23
C THR A 527 4.03 -8.76 -0.46
N LEU A 528 2.81 -9.21 -0.19
CA LEU A 528 1.85 -8.48 0.64
C LEU A 528 2.38 -8.27 2.07
N ALA A 529 2.98 -9.31 2.67
CA ALA A 529 3.60 -9.24 3.99
C ALA A 529 4.78 -8.24 4.02
N GLU A 530 5.67 -8.33 3.03
CA GLU A 530 6.81 -7.41 2.90
C GLU A 530 6.35 -5.96 2.78
N ASN A 531 5.39 -5.69 1.90
CA ASN A 531 4.86 -4.34 1.70
C ASN A 531 4.18 -3.81 2.97
N LEU A 532 3.45 -4.66 3.69
CA LEU A 532 2.83 -4.25 4.95
C LEU A 532 3.88 -3.93 6.03
N ILE A 533 4.95 -4.73 6.15
CA ILE A 533 6.06 -4.46 7.09
C ILE A 533 6.70 -3.11 6.76
N ARG A 534 6.94 -2.81 5.48
CA ARG A 534 7.50 -1.52 5.04
C ARG A 534 6.57 -0.35 5.35
N MET A 535 5.26 -0.51 5.20
CA MET A 535 4.27 0.52 5.58
C MET A 535 4.35 0.91 7.07
N TYR A 536 4.77 -0.04 7.93
CA TYR A 536 5.03 0.23 9.35
C TYR A 536 6.44 0.82 9.62
N GLY A 537 7.18 1.23 8.58
CA GLY A 537 8.53 1.77 8.70
C GLY A 537 9.57 0.74 9.16
N LYS A 538 9.32 -0.54 8.92
CA LYS A 538 10.20 -1.65 9.32
C LYS A 538 10.77 -2.36 8.09
N VAL A 539 11.96 -2.95 8.23
CA VAL A 539 12.62 -3.68 7.15
C VAL A 539 12.25 -5.17 7.23
N PRO A 540 11.64 -5.75 6.16
CA PRO A 540 11.34 -7.18 6.10
C PRO A 540 12.59 -8.03 6.33
N TYR A 541 12.44 -9.15 7.00
CA TYR A 541 13.48 -10.13 7.37
C TYR A 541 14.55 -9.61 8.35
N LYS A 542 14.72 -8.29 8.51
CA LYS A 542 15.67 -7.68 9.44
C LYS A 542 15.00 -7.28 10.75
N ASP A 543 13.99 -6.40 10.68
CA ASP A 543 13.28 -5.88 11.85
C ASP A 543 12.07 -6.75 12.19
N VAL A 544 11.42 -7.32 11.18
CA VAL A 544 10.28 -8.25 11.32
C VAL A 544 10.56 -9.49 10.47
N PRO A 545 10.82 -10.65 11.09
CA PRO A 545 10.99 -11.90 10.37
C PRO A 545 9.69 -12.34 9.69
N ILE A 546 9.80 -12.95 8.50
CA ILE A 546 8.71 -13.67 7.86
C ILE A 546 8.99 -15.17 8.01
N ILE A 547 8.06 -15.89 8.65
CA ILE A 547 8.20 -17.32 8.93
C ILE A 547 7.19 -18.09 8.09
N PHE A 548 7.66 -19.16 7.42
CA PHE A 548 6.81 -20.05 6.65
C PHE A 548 6.37 -21.23 7.52
N THR A 549 5.04 -21.36 7.70
CA THR A 549 4.45 -22.32 8.66
C THR A 549 4.00 -23.65 8.03
N GLY A 550 4.05 -23.77 6.70
CA GLY A 550 3.42 -24.85 5.96
C GLY A 550 1.95 -24.55 5.63
N LEU A 551 1.44 -25.18 4.56
CA LEU A 551 0.02 -25.08 4.20
C LEU A 551 -0.85 -25.69 5.29
N ARG A 552 -1.99 -25.07 5.56
CA ARG A 552 -2.98 -25.59 6.52
C ARG A 552 -3.79 -26.73 5.87
N PRO A 553 -4.39 -27.62 6.68
CA PRO A 553 -5.31 -28.64 6.14
C PRO A 553 -6.37 -28.01 5.24
N GLY A 554 -6.54 -28.56 4.04
CA GLY A 554 -7.49 -28.05 3.06
C GLY A 554 -7.13 -26.73 2.37
N GLU A 555 -5.95 -26.12 2.65
CA GLU A 555 -5.51 -24.90 1.99
C GLU A 555 -4.88 -25.19 0.62
N LYS A 556 -5.34 -24.50 -0.43
CA LYS A 556 -4.77 -24.55 -1.78
C LYS A 556 -3.59 -23.59 -1.91
N LEU A 557 -2.57 -23.96 -2.69
CA LEU A 557 -1.49 -23.04 -3.07
C LEU A 557 -2.03 -21.90 -3.98
N PHE A 558 -2.92 -22.27 -4.90
CA PHE A 558 -3.61 -21.36 -5.85
C PHE A 558 -5.11 -21.62 -5.76
N GLU A 559 -5.92 -20.54 -5.74
CA GLU A 559 -7.37 -20.64 -5.76
C GLU A 559 -7.90 -20.57 -7.20
N GLU A 560 -8.94 -21.32 -7.48
CA GLU A 560 -9.62 -21.40 -8.76
C GLU A 560 -10.94 -20.59 -8.70
N LEU A 561 -11.23 -19.80 -9.72
CA LEU A 561 -12.47 -19.03 -9.79
C LEU A 561 -13.61 -19.80 -10.46
N LEU A 562 -13.28 -20.81 -11.27
CA LEU A 562 -14.19 -21.60 -12.09
C LEU A 562 -13.80 -23.07 -12.08
N MET A 563 -14.81 -23.92 -12.29
CA MET A 563 -14.61 -25.32 -12.66
C MET A 563 -14.46 -25.43 -14.18
N ASP A 564 -13.69 -26.41 -14.65
CA ASP A 564 -13.46 -26.66 -16.09
C ASP A 564 -14.79 -26.83 -16.87
N GLU A 565 -15.82 -27.41 -16.22
CA GLU A 565 -17.14 -27.67 -16.79
C GLU A 565 -18.06 -26.43 -16.83
N GLU A 566 -17.78 -25.39 -16.02
CA GLU A 566 -18.68 -24.24 -15.87
C GLU A 566 -18.62 -23.26 -17.04
N GLY A 567 -17.54 -23.22 -17.82
CA GLY A 567 -17.40 -22.25 -18.91
C GLY A 567 -17.76 -20.81 -18.52
N LEU A 568 -17.30 -19.83 -19.24
CA LEU A 568 -17.62 -18.43 -18.96
C LEU A 568 -18.43 -17.79 -20.09
N LYS A 569 -19.51 -17.10 -19.74
CA LYS A 569 -20.21 -16.17 -20.63
C LYS A 569 -20.00 -14.74 -20.14
N SER A 570 -19.59 -13.87 -21.05
CA SER A 570 -19.47 -12.44 -20.75
C SER A 570 -20.84 -11.81 -20.52
N THR A 571 -20.89 -10.81 -19.62
CA THR A 571 -22.06 -9.95 -19.43
C THR A 571 -21.82 -8.56 -20.05
N GLN A 572 -22.75 -7.65 -19.86
CA GLN A 572 -22.57 -6.24 -20.25
C GLN A 572 -21.45 -5.58 -19.43
N ASN A 573 -21.26 -5.98 -18.16
CA ASN A 573 -20.14 -5.56 -17.36
C ASN A 573 -18.96 -6.51 -17.55
N LYS A 574 -17.83 -5.98 -18.04
CA LYS A 574 -16.59 -6.75 -18.29
C LYS A 574 -16.00 -7.41 -17.03
N LYS A 575 -16.44 -7.02 -15.84
CA LYS A 575 -16.00 -7.57 -14.55
C LYS A 575 -16.94 -8.62 -13.95
N ILE A 576 -18.05 -8.93 -14.65
CA ILE A 576 -19.02 -9.92 -14.21
C ILE A 576 -19.20 -10.96 -15.31
N PHE A 577 -18.98 -12.21 -14.97
CA PHE A 577 -19.15 -13.35 -15.86
C PHE A 577 -20.24 -14.26 -15.34
N ILE A 578 -20.84 -15.07 -16.20
CA ILE A 578 -21.84 -16.08 -15.84
C ILE A 578 -21.21 -17.45 -16.07
N GLY A 579 -21.17 -18.28 -15.03
CA GLY A 579 -20.84 -19.70 -15.12
C GLY A 579 -22.05 -20.52 -15.58
N ASN A 580 -21.80 -21.61 -16.29
CA ASN A 580 -22.85 -22.53 -16.66
C ASN A 580 -23.41 -23.27 -15.45
N GLN A 581 -24.72 -23.57 -15.49
CA GLN A 581 -25.35 -24.39 -14.47
C GLN A 581 -24.88 -25.84 -14.56
N ILE A 582 -24.80 -26.51 -13.41
CA ILE A 582 -24.44 -27.92 -13.29
C ILE A 582 -25.71 -28.75 -13.30
N LYS A 583 -25.66 -29.95 -13.90
CA LYS A 583 -26.73 -30.91 -13.79
C LYS A 583 -26.74 -31.49 -12.36
N ILE A 584 -27.85 -31.32 -11.67
CA ILE A 584 -28.07 -31.81 -10.30
C ILE A 584 -29.12 -32.93 -10.37
N ASP A 585 -28.82 -34.08 -9.77
CA ASP A 585 -29.84 -35.08 -9.46
C ASP A 585 -30.56 -34.62 -8.18
N GLU A 586 -31.77 -34.08 -8.37
CA GLU A 586 -32.53 -33.44 -7.30
C GLU A 586 -32.97 -34.43 -6.23
N THR A 587 -33.40 -35.63 -6.64
CA THR A 587 -33.90 -36.66 -5.71
C THR A 587 -32.74 -37.17 -4.83
N ASP A 588 -31.61 -37.41 -5.44
CA ASP A 588 -30.38 -37.83 -4.73
C ASP A 588 -29.91 -36.75 -3.77
N MET A 589 -29.83 -35.48 -4.24
CA MET A 589 -29.44 -34.35 -3.43
C MET A 589 -30.31 -34.16 -2.19
N LEU A 590 -31.66 -34.16 -2.36
CA LEU A 590 -32.59 -33.96 -1.26
C LEU A 590 -32.49 -35.10 -0.22
N SER A 591 -32.37 -36.34 -0.68
CA SER A 591 -32.22 -37.50 0.21
C SER A 591 -30.91 -37.42 1.03
N LYS A 592 -29.81 -37.04 0.39
CA LYS A 592 -28.53 -36.85 1.07
C LYS A 592 -28.55 -35.69 2.07
N LEU A 593 -29.24 -34.60 1.74
CA LEU A 593 -29.40 -33.47 2.66
C LEU A 593 -30.18 -33.88 3.93
N GLU A 594 -31.19 -34.73 3.84
CA GLU A 594 -31.93 -35.20 5.03
C GLU A 594 -31.03 -36.02 5.96
N VAL A 595 -30.22 -36.93 5.41
CA VAL A 595 -29.29 -37.78 6.19
C VAL A 595 -28.21 -36.87 6.79
N LEU A 596 -27.62 -35.96 6.00
CA LEU A 596 -26.60 -35.04 6.45
C LEU A 596 -27.09 -34.14 7.60
N LYS A 597 -28.37 -33.69 7.55
CA LYS A 597 -28.98 -32.90 8.62
C LYS A 597 -28.96 -33.64 9.94
N LYS A 598 -29.49 -34.87 9.96
CA LYS A 598 -29.59 -35.69 11.16
C LYS A 598 -28.20 -36.00 11.74
N THR A 599 -27.23 -36.29 10.88
CA THR A 599 -25.84 -36.59 11.29
C THR A 599 -25.18 -35.36 11.91
N ALA A 600 -25.32 -34.17 11.28
CA ALA A 600 -24.78 -32.93 11.82
C ALA A 600 -25.45 -32.56 13.15
N GLU A 601 -26.78 -32.75 13.30
CA GLU A 601 -27.50 -32.51 14.57
C GLU A 601 -26.98 -33.41 15.71
N ASN A 602 -26.54 -34.62 15.39
CA ASN A 602 -25.93 -35.57 16.35
C ASN A 602 -24.47 -35.26 16.66
N ASN A 603 -23.87 -34.23 16.02
CA ASN A 603 -22.47 -33.82 16.17
C ASN A 603 -21.44 -34.93 15.82
N ASP A 604 -21.75 -35.75 14.83
CA ASP A 604 -20.83 -36.75 14.30
C ASP A 604 -19.97 -36.14 13.18
N SER A 605 -18.78 -35.66 13.58
CA SER A 605 -17.89 -34.90 12.69
C SER A 605 -17.38 -35.75 11.52
N GLU A 606 -16.93 -36.98 11.77
CA GLU A 606 -16.35 -37.86 10.74
C GLU A 606 -17.42 -38.21 9.69
N LYS A 607 -18.59 -38.65 10.15
CA LYS A 607 -19.69 -39.04 9.27
C LYS A 607 -20.25 -37.81 8.52
N THR A 608 -20.21 -36.63 9.13
CA THR A 608 -20.61 -35.38 8.47
C THR A 608 -19.71 -35.08 7.26
N VAL A 609 -18.39 -35.25 7.39
CA VAL A 609 -17.45 -35.04 6.27
C VAL A 609 -17.65 -36.10 5.17
N GLU A 610 -17.84 -37.36 5.51
CA GLU A 610 -18.15 -38.40 4.53
C GLU A 610 -19.40 -38.08 3.71
N LEU A 611 -20.50 -37.76 4.38
CA LEU A 611 -21.77 -37.44 3.73
C LEU A 611 -21.68 -36.15 2.92
N LEU A 612 -20.88 -35.18 3.37
CA LEU A 612 -20.62 -33.97 2.61
C LEU A 612 -19.86 -34.28 1.31
N ALA A 613 -18.91 -35.23 1.34
CA ALA A 613 -18.22 -35.69 0.14
C ALA A 613 -19.15 -36.45 -0.83
N GLU A 614 -20.11 -37.21 -0.30
CA GLU A 614 -21.14 -37.85 -1.12
C GLU A 614 -22.09 -36.83 -1.76
N LEU A 615 -22.43 -35.75 -1.03
CA LEU A 615 -23.31 -34.68 -1.53
C LEU A 615 -22.61 -33.81 -2.58
N VAL A 616 -21.30 -33.55 -2.41
CA VAL A 616 -20.48 -32.69 -3.27
C VAL A 616 -19.38 -33.53 -3.93
N PRO A 617 -19.61 -34.17 -5.08
CA PRO A 617 -18.65 -35.10 -5.68
C PRO A 617 -17.29 -34.51 -6.04
N THR A 618 -17.22 -33.16 -6.21
CA THR A 618 -15.97 -32.43 -6.47
C THR A 618 -15.17 -32.13 -5.20
N PHE A 619 -15.68 -32.48 -4.03
CA PHE A 619 -14.99 -32.28 -2.77
C PHE A 619 -13.89 -33.35 -2.58
N CYS A 620 -12.64 -32.92 -2.64
CA CYS A 620 -11.47 -33.74 -2.33
C CYS A 620 -10.92 -33.30 -0.98
N HIS A 621 -11.37 -33.92 0.12
CA HIS A 621 -10.89 -33.59 1.46
C HIS A 621 -9.41 -33.97 1.58
N LYS A 622 -8.52 -32.96 1.63
CA LYS A 622 -7.09 -33.15 1.86
C LYS A 622 -6.80 -32.91 3.34
N VAL A 623 -6.80 -33.99 4.11
CA VAL A 623 -6.14 -33.97 5.42
C VAL A 623 -4.66 -34.09 5.12
N ASN A 624 -3.88 -33.03 5.33
CA ASN A 624 -2.43 -33.14 5.22
C ASN A 624 -1.95 -34.03 6.36
N ASP A 625 -1.30 -35.14 6.03
CA ASP A 625 -0.60 -36.00 6.96
C ASP A 625 0.56 -35.30 7.66
#